data_f7b19f182b642d7cf7bb8b46eb17fecc
#
_entry.id   f7b19f182b642d7cf7bb8b46eb17fecc
#
_cell.length_a   1.000
_cell.length_b   1.000
_cell.length_c   1.000
_cell.angle_alpha   90.00
_cell.angle_beta   90.00
_cell.angle_gamma   90.00
#
_symmetry.space_group_name_H-M   'P 1'
#
loop_
_entity.id
_entity.type
_entity.pdbx_description
1 polymer ?
#
loop_
_entity_poly.entity_id
_entity_poly.type
_entity_poly.pdbx_seq_one_letter_code
_entity_poly.pdbx_strand_id
1 'polypeptide(L)'
;MRSLGKAGYVDWLAQAAASALWALGQQGVAPDRFAFFGSSQGGGTALLLASIMRERGVRAAAADVTFLTNFPLALATVEPGAYGLMFEPLGQMGDRAGEAWRALGFVDTTSHAHRLTMPVLLTAGGDDHVCPANTIQSLFEKLPGTRSYTELRGQGHAYTQPFLHLARAWFRLYV
;
A
#
# COMPACT_ATOMS: atom_id res chain seq x y z
N MET A 1 -19.86 8.62 -19.31
CA MET A 1 -18.52 7.98 -19.25
C MET A 1 -17.62 8.89 -18.40
N ARG A 2 -17.27 8.49 -17.18
CA ARG A 2 -16.23 9.20 -16.41
C ARG A 2 -14.90 8.98 -17.12
N SER A 3 -14.16 10.03 -17.41
CA SER A 3 -12.88 9.94 -18.11
C SER A 3 -11.92 9.05 -17.33
N LEU A 4 -11.19 8.15 -17.99
CA LEU A 4 -10.14 7.30 -17.45
C LEU A 4 -9.04 8.05 -16.64
N GLY A 5 -8.97 9.39 -16.77
CA GLY A 5 -8.05 10.24 -16.02
C GLY A 5 -8.50 10.57 -14.58
N LYS A 6 -9.68 10.11 -14.14
CA LYS A 6 -10.16 10.21 -12.77
C LYS A 6 -10.41 8.82 -12.22
N ALA A 7 -9.35 8.07 -11.98
CA ALA A 7 -9.46 6.85 -11.21
C ALA A 7 -9.89 7.24 -9.79
N GLY A 8 -11.00 6.68 -9.29
CA GLY A 8 -11.52 7.00 -7.95
C GLY A 8 -10.50 6.82 -6.84
N TYR A 9 -9.50 5.96 -7.03
CA TYR A 9 -8.36 5.79 -6.12
C TYR A 9 -7.43 6.99 -6.07
N VAL A 10 -7.26 7.77 -7.15
CA VAL A 10 -6.45 8.99 -7.14
C VAL A 10 -7.15 10.07 -6.32
N ASP A 11 -8.45 10.24 -6.51
CA ASP A 11 -9.25 11.19 -5.72
C ASP A 11 -9.26 10.80 -4.24
N TRP A 12 -9.40 9.51 -3.95
CA TRP A 12 -9.35 8.99 -2.58
C TRP A 12 -7.98 9.19 -1.94
N LEU A 13 -6.89 8.91 -2.67
CA LEU A 13 -5.52 9.14 -2.18
C LEU A 13 -5.24 10.63 -1.93
N ALA A 14 -5.78 11.52 -2.78
CA ALA A 14 -5.68 12.96 -2.57
C ALA A 14 -6.42 13.41 -1.29
N GLN A 15 -7.61 12.85 -1.02
CA GLN A 15 -8.36 13.12 0.22
C GLN A 15 -7.62 12.58 1.45
N ALA A 16 -7.05 11.37 1.35
CA ALA A 16 -6.23 10.79 2.42
C ALA A 16 -4.98 11.65 2.72
N ALA A 17 -4.31 12.15 1.68
CA ALA A 17 -3.18 13.07 1.82
C ALA A 17 -3.58 14.40 2.45
N ALA A 18 -4.71 14.97 2.04
CA ALA A 18 -5.26 16.19 2.63
C ALA A 18 -5.59 16.00 4.12
N SER A 19 -6.18 14.85 4.49
CA SER A 19 -6.47 14.51 5.89
C SER A 19 -5.19 14.36 6.72
N ALA A 20 -4.16 13.74 6.18
CA ALA A 20 -2.85 13.63 6.83
C ALA A 20 -2.20 15.00 7.04
N LEU A 21 -2.22 15.87 6.02
CA LEU A 21 -1.70 17.24 6.12
C LEU A 21 -2.46 18.07 7.16
N TRP A 22 -3.80 17.94 7.19
CA TRP A 22 -4.62 18.59 8.21
C TRP A 22 -4.25 18.12 9.62
N ALA A 23 -4.09 16.80 9.83
CA ALA A 23 -3.71 16.23 11.11
C ALA A 23 -2.33 16.74 11.58
N LEU A 24 -1.35 16.83 10.68
CA LEU A 24 -0.02 17.35 10.98
C LEU A 24 -0.01 18.84 11.36
N GLY A 25 -1.03 19.60 10.96
CA GLY A 25 -1.22 21.00 11.33
C GLY A 25 -1.92 21.22 12.68
N GLN A 26 -2.34 20.15 13.39
CA GLN A 26 -3.06 20.31 14.65
C GLN A 26 -2.13 20.61 15.82
N GLN A 27 -2.64 21.38 16.79
CA GLN A 27 -1.90 21.67 18.02
C GLN A 27 -1.59 20.37 18.80
N GLY A 28 -0.36 20.22 19.25
CA GLY A 28 0.10 19.03 19.99
C GLY A 28 0.57 17.87 19.12
N VAL A 29 0.50 17.98 17.80
CA VAL A 29 1.09 17.02 16.86
C VAL A 29 2.54 17.41 16.55
N ALA A 30 3.46 16.46 16.64
CA ALA A 30 4.85 16.66 16.25
C ALA A 30 5.00 16.37 14.74
N PRO A 31 5.15 17.40 13.89
CA PRO A 31 5.09 17.23 12.44
C PRO A 31 6.31 16.51 11.84
N ASP A 32 7.38 16.37 12.64
CA ASP A 32 8.63 15.66 12.31
C ASP A 32 8.72 14.24 12.92
N ARG A 33 7.67 13.81 13.62
CA ARG A 33 7.57 12.50 14.28
C ARG A 33 6.27 11.81 13.96
N PHE A 34 6.11 11.40 12.70
CA PHE A 34 4.92 10.70 12.27
C PHE A 34 5.26 9.51 11.38
N ALA A 35 4.34 8.56 11.33
CA ALA A 35 4.43 7.36 10.52
C ALA A 35 3.06 7.02 9.92
N PHE A 36 3.07 6.18 8.91
CA PHE A 36 1.85 5.64 8.34
C PHE A 36 1.67 4.17 8.70
N PHE A 37 0.43 3.79 8.94
CA PHE A 37 0.06 2.46 9.39
C PHE A 37 -1.28 2.05 8.79
N GLY A 38 -1.39 0.80 8.34
CA GLY A 38 -2.63 0.30 7.79
C GLY A 38 -2.62 -1.17 7.43
N SER A 39 -3.82 -1.71 7.18
CA SER A 39 -4.03 -3.08 6.73
C SER A 39 -4.87 -3.08 5.45
N SER A 40 -4.64 -4.04 4.57
CA SER A 40 -5.35 -4.22 3.31
C SER A 40 -5.30 -2.95 2.43
N GLN A 41 -6.44 -2.39 2.05
CA GLN A 41 -6.53 -1.11 1.34
C GLN A 41 -5.86 0.02 2.15
N GLY A 42 -6.02 0.03 3.48
CA GLY A 42 -5.33 0.96 4.38
C GLY A 42 -3.81 0.77 4.37
N GLY A 43 -3.32 -0.47 4.24
CA GLY A 43 -1.90 -0.79 4.10
C GLY A 43 -1.30 -0.22 2.81
N GLY A 44 -1.96 -0.45 1.67
CA GLY A 44 -1.55 0.15 0.40
C GLY A 44 -1.56 1.68 0.46
N THR A 45 -2.61 2.27 1.06
CA THR A 45 -2.69 3.72 1.25
C THR A 45 -1.58 4.27 2.13
N ALA A 46 -1.28 3.59 3.23
CA ALA A 46 -0.21 3.99 4.15
C ALA A 46 1.14 4.07 3.42
N LEU A 47 1.44 3.10 2.56
CA LEU A 47 2.67 3.09 1.75
C LEU A 47 2.67 4.18 0.68
N LEU A 48 1.55 4.38 -0.02
CA LEU A 48 1.42 5.44 -1.02
C LEU A 48 1.58 6.82 -0.37
N LEU A 49 0.92 7.06 0.76
CA LEU A 49 1.09 8.31 1.53
C LEU A 49 2.52 8.50 2.01
N ALA A 50 3.17 7.44 2.53
CA ALA A 50 4.56 7.49 2.94
C ALA A 50 5.49 7.88 1.76
N SER A 51 5.24 7.34 0.56
CA SER A 51 6.00 7.67 -0.63
C SER A 51 5.80 9.11 -1.11
N ILE A 52 4.55 9.61 -1.08
CA ILE A 52 4.18 10.96 -1.53
C ILE A 52 4.69 12.01 -0.55
N MET A 53 4.59 11.71 0.75
CA MET A 53 4.93 12.64 1.84
C MET A 53 6.35 12.44 2.38
N ARG A 54 7.23 11.66 1.72
CA ARG A 54 8.59 11.36 2.20
C ARG A 54 9.40 12.61 2.55
N GLU A 55 9.26 13.66 1.76
CA GLU A 55 9.92 14.97 1.96
C GLU A 55 9.39 15.74 3.19
N ARG A 56 8.28 15.29 3.77
CA ARG A 56 7.65 15.86 4.98
C ARG A 56 8.16 15.26 6.27
N GLY A 57 9.16 14.36 6.22
CA GLY A 57 9.74 13.79 7.42
C GLY A 57 9.02 12.54 7.94
N VAL A 58 8.41 11.74 7.07
CA VAL A 58 7.85 10.42 7.45
C VAL A 58 8.96 9.57 8.05
N ARG A 59 8.79 9.13 9.30
CA ARG A 59 9.80 8.39 10.05
C ARG A 59 9.79 6.88 9.77
N ALA A 60 8.60 6.32 9.55
CA ALA A 60 8.43 4.89 9.27
C ALA A 60 7.08 4.61 8.62
N ALA A 61 6.93 3.42 8.05
CA ALA A 61 5.65 2.87 7.62
C ALA A 61 5.51 1.41 8.07
N ALA A 62 4.27 0.99 8.36
CA ALA A 62 3.94 -0.40 8.63
C ALA A 62 2.64 -0.77 7.90
N ALA A 63 2.68 -1.84 7.12
CA ALA A 63 1.56 -2.24 6.30
C ALA A 63 1.36 -3.77 6.33
N ASP A 64 0.11 -4.16 6.50
CA ASP A 64 -0.33 -5.55 6.63
C ASP A 64 -1.23 -5.95 5.47
N VAL A 65 -1.07 -7.17 4.97
CA VAL A 65 -1.90 -7.76 3.90
C VAL A 65 -2.26 -6.75 2.80
N THR A 66 -1.24 -6.06 2.29
CA THR A 66 -1.37 -4.85 1.48
C THR A 66 -2.11 -5.07 0.17
N PHE A 67 -3.28 -4.44 0.02
CA PHE A 67 -3.93 -4.22 -1.26
C PHE A 67 -3.17 -3.15 -2.08
N LEU A 68 -3.46 -2.97 -3.35
CA LEU A 68 -2.79 -2.04 -4.27
C LEU A 68 -1.29 -2.35 -4.45
N THR A 69 -0.94 -3.64 -4.49
CA THR A 69 0.46 -4.07 -4.56
C THR A 69 0.66 -5.04 -5.71
N ASN A 70 1.53 -4.65 -6.65
CA ASN A 70 1.93 -5.44 -7.83
C ASN A 70 0.72 -5.99 -8.62
N PHE A 71 -0.04 -5.08 -9.21
CA PHE A 71 -1.24 -5.45 -9.98
C PHE A 71 -1.00 -6.51 -11.07
N PRO A 72 0.10 -6.50 -11.84
CA PRO A 72 0.36 -7.56 -12.81
C PRO A 72 0.48 -8.95 -12.16
N LEU A 73 1.19 -9.04 -11.02
CA LEU A 73 1.32 -10.30 -10.30
C LEU A 73 0.02 -10.71 -9.61
N ALA A 74 -0.72 -9.74 -9.04
CA ALA A 74 -2.03 -9.98 -8.47
C ALA A 74 -2.99 -10.56 -9.51
N LEU A 75 -3.08 -9.97 -10.71
CA LEU A 75 -3.90 -10.48 -11.81
C LEU A 75 -3.54 -11.92 -12.21
N ALA A 76 -2.27 -12.27 -12.14
CA ALA A 76 -1.79 -13.62 -12.50
C ALA A 76 -2.02 -14.67 -11.39
N THR A 77 -2.26 -14.24 -10.14
CA THR A 77 -2.26 -15.13 -8.98
C THR A 77 -3.61 -15.24 -8.28
N VAL A 78 -4.44 -14.20 -8.37
CA VAL A 78 -5.71 -14.12 -7.61
C VAL A 78 -6.89 -14.58 -8.44
N GLU A 79 -7.72 -15.45 -7.90
CA GLU A 79 -9.06 -15.72 -8.40
C GLU A 79 -9.92 -14.43 -8.41
N PRO A 80 -10.96 -14.34 -9.25
CA PRO A 80 -11.80 -13.14 -9.34
C PRO A 80 -12.39 -12.77 -7.97
N GLY A 81 -11.76 -11.85 -7.28
CA GLY A 81 -12.16 -11.31 -5.98
C GLY A 81 -12.13 -9.79 -6.03
N ALA A 82 -11.60 -9.14 -4.97
CA ALA A 82 -11.48 -7.69 -4.90
C ALA A 82 -10.69 -7.09 -6.08
N TYR A 83 -9.69 -7.80 -6.60
CA TYR A 83 -8.98 -7.42 -7.82
C TYR A 83 -9.80 -7.66 -9.10
N GLY A 84 -10.72 -8.62 -9.12
CA GLY A 84 -11.57 -8.91 -10.30
C GLY A 84 -12.37 -7.68 -10.73
N LEU A 85 -13.01 -6.99 -9.79
CA LEU A 85 -13.75 -5.75 -10.06
C LEU A 85 -12.88 -4.64 -10.68
N MET A 86 -11.58 -4.66 -10.40
CA MET A 86 -10.60 -3.71 -10.92
C MET A 86 -10.11 -4.11 -12.32
N PHE A 87 -9.96 -5.40 -12.58
CA PHE A 87 -9.35 -5.93 -13.79
C PHE A 87 -10.37 -6.31 -14.88
N GLU A 88 -11.61 -6.64 -14.53
CA GLU A 88 -12.66 -6.95 -15.50
C GLU A 88 -12.82 -5.87 -16.59
N PRO A 89 -12.86 -4.55 -16.25
CA PRO A 89 -12.91 -3.51 -17.27
C PRO A 89 -11.69 -3.48 -18.20
N LEU A 90 -10.50 -3.91 -17.73
CA LEU A 90 -9.28 -3.91 -18.55
C LEU A 90 -9.39 -4.85 -19.75
N GLY A 91 -10.00 -6.04 -19.55
CA GLY A 91 -10.22 -7.01 -20.63
C GLY A 91 -11.13 -6.48 -21.73
N GLN A 92 -11.97 -5.48 -21.44
CA GLN A 92 -12.91 -4.88 -22.40
C GLN A 92 -12.33 -3.64 -23.11
N MET A 93 -11.11 -3.18 -22.76
CA MET A 93 -10.56 -1.92 -23.25
C MET A 93 -9.80 -2.03 -24.58
N GLY A 94 -9.50 -3.23 -25.07
CA GLY A 94 -8.76 -3.44 -26.32
C GLY A 94 -7.46 -2.62 -26.34
N ASP A 95 -7.23 -1.85 -27.39
CA ASP A 95 -6.01 -1.05 -27.59
C ASP A 95 -5.75 -0.01 -26.48
N ARG A 96 -6.79 0.37 -25.70
CA ARG A 96 -6.66 1.30 -24.58
C ARG A 96 -6.23 0.65 -23.25
N ALA A 97 -6.07 -0.66 -23.21
CA ALA A 97 -5.64 -1.37 -21.99
C ALA A 97 -4.30 -0.81 -21.46
N GLY A 98 -3.38 -0.40 -22.34
CA GLY A 98 -2.12 0.23 -21.96
C GLY A 98 -2.27 1.55 -21.20
N GLU A 99 -3.30 2.34 -21.48
CA GLU A 99 -3.61 3.58 -20.72
C GLU A 99 -4.11 3.25 -19.32
N ALA A 100 -4.96 2.23 -19.21
CA ALA A 100 -5.48 1.79 -17.92
C ALA A 100 -4.39 1.21 -17.03
N TRP A 101 -3.47 0.42 -17.57
CA TRP A 101 -2.30 -0.06 -16.84
C TRP A 101 -1.41 1.08 -16.34
N ARG A 102 -1.18 2.12 -17.14
CA ARG A 102 -0.45 3.31 -16.68
C ARG A 102 -1.19 4.02 -15.55
N ALA A 103 -2.53 4.14 -15.66
CA ALA A 103 -3.35 4.74 -14.60
C ALA A 103 -3.29 3.93 -13.29
N LEU A 104 -3.34 2.60 -13.37
CA LEU A 104 -3.17 1.73 -12.21
C LEU A 104 -1.78 1.86 -11.57
N GLY A 105 -0.75 2.08 -12.36
CA GLY A 105 0.60 2.32 -11.87
C GLY A 105 0.73 3.50 -10.91
N PHE A 106 -0.15 4.50 -10.98
CA PHE A 106 -0.17 5.63 -10.03
C PHE A 106 -0.61 5.21 -8.62
N VAL A 107 -1.31 4.12 -8.48
CA VAL A 107 -1.81 3.60 -7.19
C VAL A 107 -1.25 2.22 -6.86
N ASP A 108 -0.31 1.69 -7.63
CA ASP A 108 0.43 0.48 -7.32
C ASP A 108 1.62 0.80 -6.43
N THR A 109 1.66 0.22 -5.22
CA THR A 109 2.73 0.46 -4.25
C THR A 109 4.11 0.07 -4.79
N THR A 110 4.21 -0.94 -5.69
CA THR A 110 5.48 -1.33 -6.29
C THR A 110 6.07 -0.28 -7.22
N SER A 111 5.21 0.52 -7.88
CA SER A 111 5.65 1.67 -8.68
C SER A 111 6.28 2.76 -7.82
N HIS A 112 5.89 2.83 -6.55
CA HIS A 112 6.38 3.81 -5.58
C HIS A 112 7.51 3.28 -4.68
N ALA A 113 7.90 2.02 -4.79
CA ALA A 113 8.87 1.38 -3.90
C ALA A 113 10.17 2.17 -3.77
N HIS A 114 10.70 2.71 -4.88
CA HIS A 114 11.93 3.51 -4.90
C HIS A 114 11.87 4.80 -4.06
N ARG A 115 10.68 5.24 -3.69
CA ARG A 115 10.43 6.44 -2.87
C ARG A 115 10.26 6.12 -1.39
N LEU A 116 10.10 4.84 -1.02
CA LEU A 116 9.96 4.38 0.35
C LEU A 116 11.34 4.20 1.00
N THR A 117 12.02 5.31 1.20
CA THR A 117 13.40 5.34 1.76
C THR A 117 13.44 5.30 3.28
N MET A 118 12.30 5.54 3.96
CA MET A 118 12.15 5.36 5.40
C MET A 118 12.07 3.87 5.77
N PRO A 119 12.26 3.51 7.05
CA PRO A 119 12.01 2.15 7.54
C PRO A 119 10.59 1.66 7.24
N VAL A 120 10.46 0.49 6.58
CA VAL A 120 9.19 -0.11 6.19
C VAL A 120 9.05 -1.52 6.76
N LEU A 121 7.96 -1.76 7.49
CA LEU A 121 7.52 -3.09 7.92
C LEU A 121 6.38 -3.56 7.03
N LEU A 122 6.51 -4.76 6.49
CA LEU A 122 5.45 -5.46 5.74
C LEU A 122 5.12 -6.78 6.41
N THR A 123 3.83 -7.07 6.53
CA THR A 123 3.33 -8.39 6.89
C THR A 123 2.37 -8.92 5.83
N ALA A 124 2.35 -10.22 5.65
CA ALA A 124 1.46 -10.92 4.74
C ALA A 124 0.82 -12.12 5.42
N GLY A 125 -0.42 -12.44 5.09
CA GLY A 125 -1.03 -13.70 5.46
C GLY A 125 -0.56 -14.82 4.54
N GLY A 126 -0.08 -15.93 5.09
CA GLY A 126 0.38 -17.07 4.29
C GLY A 126 -0.75 -17.74 3.51
N ASP A 127 -1.98 -17.65 4.02
CA ASP A 127 -3.20 -18.22 3.41
C ASP A 127 -4.14 -17.09 2.90
N ASP A 128 -3.56 -15.91 2.57
CA ASP A 128 -4.34 -14.77 2.07
C ASP A 128 -4.61 -14.92 0.57
N HIS A 129 -5.88 -15.23 0.22
CA HIS A 129 -6.35 -15.33 -1.15
C HIS A 129 -6.84 -13.99 -1.73
N VAL A 130 -6.89 -12.92 -0.93
CA VAL A 130 -7.28 -11.57 -1.38
C VAL A 130 -6.05 -10.77 -1.76
N CYS A 131 -5.04 -10.73 -0.89
CA CYS A 131 -3.76 -10.04 -1.11
C CYS A 131 -2.61 -11.05 -0.94
N PRO A 132 -2.29 -11.85 -1.96
CA PRO A 132 -1.33 -12.95 -1.84
C PRO A 132 0.03 -12.50 -1.36
N ALA A 133 0.66 -13.30 -0.50
CA ALA A 133 1.96 -13.01 0.12
C ALA A 133 3.05 -12.69 -0.91
N ASN A 134 3.03 -13.35 -2.08
CA ASN A 134 4.01 -13.12 -3.15
C ASN A 134 3.96 -11.70 -3.73
N THR A 135 2.78 -11.04 -3.77
CA THR A 135 2.67 -9.64 -4.21
C THR A 135 3.38 -8.71 -3.23
N ILE A 136 3.21 -8.95 -1.93
CA ILE A 136 3.82 -8.17 -0.86
C ILE A 136 5.33 -8.44 -0.77
N GLN A 137 5.74 -9.68 -0.94
CA GLN A 137 7.15 -10.05 -1.03
C GLN A 137 7.83 -9.35 -2.21
N SER A 138 7.17 -9.27 -3.37
CA SER A 138 7.70 -8.57 -4.54
C SER A 138 7.92 -7.07 -4.30
N LEU A 139 7.08 -6.45 -3.46
CA LEU A 139 7.31 -5.08 -3.00
C LEU A 139 8.50 -5.00 -2.07
N PHE A 140 8.58 -5.91 -1.07
CA PHE A 140 9.71 -5.97 -0.13
C PHE A 140 11.05 -6.01 -0.84
N GLU A 141 11.18 -6.81 -1.89
CA GLU A 141 12.41 -6.95 -2.67
C GLU A 141 12.86 -5.65 -3.34
N LYS A 142 11.91 -4.76 -3.67
CA LYS A 142 12.15 -3.47 -4.34
C LYS A 142 12.40 -2.30 -3.38
N LEU A 143 12.17 -2.47 -2.08
CA LEU A 143 12.37 -1.40 -1.10
C LEU A 143 13.87 -1.08 -0.96
N PRO A 144 14.28 0.20 -1.04
CA PRO A 144 15.69 0.57 -1.04
C PRO A 144 16.32 0.65 0.35
N GLY A 145 15.51 0.91 1.39
CA GLY A 145 15.98 1.23 2.74
C GLY A 145 15.87 0.09 3.73
N THR A 146 15.89 0.45 5.02
CA THR A 146 15.62 -0.47 6.13
C THR A 146 14.23 -1.06 5.99
N ARG A 147 14.14 -2.37 5.94
CA ARG A 147 12.91 -3.08 5.66
C ARG A 147 12.79 -4.37 6.43
N SER A 148 11.58 -4.77 6.77
CA SER A 148 11.25 -6.07 7.36
C SER A 148 10.04 -6.66 6.66
N TYR A 149 10.06 -7.97 6.46
CA TYR A 149 8.94 -8.74 5.92
C TYR A 149 8.69 -9.96 6.81
N THR A 150 7.42 -10.21 7.11
CA THR A 150 7.01 -11.39 7.87
C THR A 150 5.76 -11.99 7.23
N GLU A 151 5.86 -13.23 6.81
CA GLU A 151 4.71 -14.03 6.41
C GLU A 151 4.11 -14.72 7.65
N LEU A 152 2.87 -14.43 7.94
CA LEU A 152 2.10 -14.99 9.05
C LEU A 152 1.41 -16.27 8.58
N ARG A 153 2.06 -17.41 8.79
CA ARG A 153 1.56 -18.73 8.37
C ARG A 153 0.22 -19.06 9.03
N GLY A 154 -0.69 -19.63 8.26
CA GLY A 154 -2.04 -19.97 8.71
C GLY A 154 -2.97 -18.76 8.88
N GLN A 155 -2.53 -17.56 8.49
CA GLN A 155 -3.36 -16.35 8.49
C GLN A 155 -3.86 -16.06 7.08
N GLY A 156 -5.17 -15.81 6.98
CA GLY A 156 -5.81 -15.32 5.77
C GLY A 156 -5.81 -13.78 5.71
N HIS A 157 -6.77 -13.23 4.94
CA HIS A 157 -6.95 -11.78 4.83
C HIS A 157 -7.61 -11.19 6.09
N ALA A 158 -6.82 -10.91 7.11
CA ALA A 158 -7.33 -10.43 8.39
C ALA A 158 -6.38 -9.43 9.05
N TYR A 159 -6.95 -8.50 9.81
CA TYR A 159 -6.21 -7.61 10.70
C TYR A 159 -5.86 -8.36 11.99
N THR A 160 -4.57 -8.62 12.22
CA THR A 160 -4.13 -9.57 13.25
C THR A 160 -3.36 -8.94 14.39
N GLN A 161 -3.43 -9.57 15.59
CA GLN A 161 -2.62 -9.16 16.73
C GLN A 161 -1.10 -9.27 16.50
N PRO A 162 -0.56 -10.32 15.81
CA PRO A 162 0.85 -10.36 15.45
C PRO A 162 1.32 -9.12 14.69
N PHE A 163 0.56 -8.65 13.69
CA PHE A 163 0.89 -7.41 12.98
C PHE A 163 0.92 -6.20 13.92
N LEU A 164 -0.06 -6.05 14.80
CA LEU A 164 -0.10 -4.93 15.75
C LEU A 164 1.13 -4.91 16.67
N HIS A 165 1.55 -6.08 17.16
CA HIS A 165 2.72 -6.19 18.01
C HIS A 165 4.01 -5.83 17.24
N LEU A 166 4.16 -6.30 16.00
CA LEU A 166 5.30 -5.97 15.14
C LEU A 166 5.34 -4.48 14.81
N ALA A 167 4.20 -3.90 14.40
CA ALA A 167 4.10 -2.48 14.08
C ALA A 167 4.41 -1.60 15.30
N ARG A 168 3.91 -1.96 16.49
CA ARG A 168 4.23 -1.24 17.73
C ARG A 168 5.73 -1.28 18.06
N ALA A 169 6.38 -2.44 17.89
CA ALA A 169 7.81 -2.58 18.09
C ALA A 169 8.59 -1.73 17.06
N TRP A 170 8.16 -1.80 15.79
CA TRP A 170 8.75 -1.03 14.69
C TRP A 170 8.72 0.47 14.95
N PHE A 171 7.57 1.01 15.34
CA PHE A 171 7.44 2.44 15.62
C PHE A 171 8.21 2.88 16.85
N ARG A 172 8.41 2.02 17.86
CA ARG A 172 9.27 2.34 18.99
C ARG A 172 10.74 2.48 18.62
N LEU A 173 11.18 1.84 17.52
CA LEU A 173 12.56 1.91 17.04
C LEU A 173 12.79 3.16 16.17
N TYR A 174 11.78 3.60 15.41
CA TYR A 174 11.99 4.57 14.33
C TYR A 174 11.20 5.88 14.47
N VAL A 175 10.20 5.93 15.34
CA VAL A 175 9.35 7.10 15.59
C VAL A 175 9.45 7.57 17.03
#